data_42d1387b239c47981dccf054405d1505
#
_entry.id   42d1387b239c47981dccf054405d1505
#
_cell.length_a   1.000
_cell.length_b   1.000
_cell.length_c   1.000
_cell.angle_alpha   90.00
_cell.angle_beta   90.00
_cell.angle_gamma   90.00
#
_symmetry.space_group_name_H-M   'P 1'
#
loop_
_entity.id
_entity.type
_entity.pdbx_description
1 polymer ?
#
loop_
_entity_poly.entity_id
_entity_poly.type
_entity_poly.pdbx_seq_one_letter_code
_entity_poly.pdbx_strand_id
1 'polypeptide(L)'
;MANRIETGTDELTGLLNRSAVLARVAHEVATATADLPLSVALLDVDRFASFDHQYGIEAGDALLGLIAKELQAAVPESAVLARYSRDTFLVISPGKSADETFLNTERIRARFDEKVMPMQTHDGPINAQITMSGGVASYPALADNERELIRNAHAALFRAKTGGRARTAFAQPERLEPKTIHFAPGQLRRLGELAHMTGRTDASLIREALDDLLAKYYSERVHGSPRPDD
;
A
#
# COMPACT_ATOMS: atom_id res chain seq x y z
N MET A 1 17.96 2.35 -23.06
CA MET A 1 17.49 3.68 -22.63
C MET A 1 17.27 3.58 -21.12
N ALA A 2 18.06 4.31 -20.33
CA ALA A 2 17.90 4.30 -18.87
C ALA A 2 16.54 4.93 -18.53
N ASN A 3 15.66 4.15 -17.92
CA ASN A 3 14.36 4.58 -17.46
C ASN A 3 14.59 5.61 -16.35
N ARG A 4 14.35 6.89 -16.66
CA ARG A 4 14.49 7.99 -15.71
C ARG A 4 13.40 7.79 -14.66
N ILE A 5 13.77 7.33 -13.47
CA ILE A 5 12.85 7.22 -12.33
C ILE A 5 12.29 8.62 -12.10
N GLU A 6 10.98 8.79 -12.24
CA GLU A 6 10.31 10.05 -11.93
C GLU A 6 10.51 10.35 -10.44
N THR A 7 11.36 11.34 -10.16
CA THR A 7 11.62 11.82 -8.80
C THR A 7 10.57 12.86 -8.42
N GLY A 8 9.31 12.40 -8.27
CA GLY A 8 8.26 13.25 -7.75
C GLY A 8 8.21 13.16 -6.22
N THR A 9 8.10 14.31 -5.55
CA THR A 9 7.88 14.41 -4.11
C THR A 9 6.46 14.84 -3.79
N ASP A 10 5.98 14.45 -2.63
CA ASP A 10 4.76 14.95 -2.03
C ASP A 10 5.05 16.30 -1.36
N GLU A 11 4.33 17.34 -1.73
CA GLU A 11 4.59 18.72 -1.30
C GLU A 11 4.43 18.91 0.21
N LEU A 12 3.53 18.15 0.84
CA LEU A 12 3.25 18.26 2.26
C LEU A 12 4.34 17.61 3.12
N THR A 13 4.80 16.43 2.73
CA THR A 13 5.69 15.60 3.54
C THR A 13 7.15 15.61 3.09
N GLY A 14 7.42 16.05 1.85
CA GLY A 14 8.74 15.99 1.22
C GLY A 14 9.19 14.56 0.84
N LEU A 15 8.37 13.55 1.11
CA LEU A 15 8.62 12.15 0.75
C LEU A 15 8.38 11.91 -0.74
N LEU A 16 8.81 10.76 -1.26
CA LEU A 16 8.37 10.34 -2.59
C LEU A 16 6.84 10.29 -2.65
N ASN A 17 6.27 10.78 -3.76
CA ASN A 17 4.85 10.67 -4.00
C ASN A 17 4.48 9.28 -4.56
N ARG A 18 3.17 9.03 -4.75
CA ARG A 18 2.65 7.75 -5.23
C ARG A 18 3.23 7.33 -6.58
N SER A 19 3.34 8.24 -7.55
CA SER A 19 3.86 7.91 -8.89
C SER A 19 5.32 7.47 -8.82
N ALA A 20 6.15 8.24 -8.11
CA ALA A 20 7.57 7.95 -7.94
C ALA A 20 7.81 6.63 -7.19
N VAL A 21 7.05 6.35 -6.14
CA VAL A 21 7.22 5.12 -5.37
C VAL A 21 6.76 3.89 -6.13
N LEU A 22 5.70 3.95 -6.92
CA LEU A 22 5.28 2.83 -7.78
C LEU A 22 6.32 2.52 -8.87
N ALA A 23 6.90 3.55 -9.50
CA ALA A 23 8.01 3.38 -10.43
C ALA A 23 9.23 2.73 -9.73
N ARG A 24 9.50 3.11 -8.47
CA ARG A 24 10.57 2.50 -7.68
C ARG A 24 10.27 1.04 -7.35
N VAL A 25 9.06 0.67 -6.95
CA VAL A 25 8.66 -0.73 -6.72
C VAL A 25 8.86 -1.56 -7.98
N ALA A 26 8.41 -1.08 -9.15
CA ALA A 26 8.59 -1.78 -10.41
C ALA A 26 10.09 -2.01 -10.75
N HIS A 27 10.93 -1.02 -10.48
CA HIS A 27 12.38 -1.14 -10.66
C HIS A 27 12.99 -2.21 -9.73
N GLU A 28 12.62 -2.21 -8.45
CA GLU A 28 13.12 -3.17 -7.46
C GLU A 28 12.65 -4.60 -7.75
N VAL A 29 11.39 -4.78 -8.19
CA VAL A 29 10.86 -6.10 -8.60
C VAL A 29 11.67 -6.68 -9.75
N ALA A 30 12.11 -5.85 -10.71
CA ALA A 30 12.89 -6.30 -11.86
C ALA A 30 14.27 -6.90 -11.48
N THR A 31 14.79 -6.59 -10.30
CA THR A 31 16.11 -7.06 -9.82
C THR A 31 16.02 -8.02 -8.63
N ALA A 32 14.85 -8.13 -8.00
CA ALA A 32 14.65 -8.99 -6.86
C ALA A 32 14.62 -10.48 -7.25
N THR A 33 15.16 -11.32 -6.36
CA THR A 33 15.22 -12.78 -6.50
C THR A 33 14.80 -13.45 -5.18
N ALA A 34 14.74 -14.79 -5.16
CA ALA A 34 14.46 -15.53 -3.92
C ALA A 34 15.54 -15.29 -2.84
N ASP A 35 16.81 -15.10 -3.25
CA ASP A 35 17.93 -14.85 -2.34
C ASP A 35 18.06 -13.37 -1.94
N LEU A 36 17.54 -12.47 -2.79
CA LEU A 36 17.48 -11.02 -2.56
C LEU A 36 16.03 -10.54 -2.74
N PRO A 37 15.15 -10.88 -1.80
CA PRO A 37 13.73 -10.56 -1.94
C PRO A 37 13.47 -9.06 -1.81
N LEU A 38 12.34 -8.64 -2.34
CA LEU A 38 11.80 -7.31 -2.10
C LEU A 38 10.61 -7.43 -1.16
N SER A 39 10.63 -6.70 -0.07
CA SER A 39 9.45 -6.57 0.78
C SER A 39 8.95 -5.14 0.81
N VAL A 40 7.64 -4.99 0.95
CA VAL A 40 6.98 -3.70 1.10
C VAL A 40 6.09 -3.71 2.33
N ALA A 41 5.98 -2.55 2.98
CA ALA A 41 5.02 -2.34 4.07
C ALA A 41 4.17 -1.11 3.77
N LEU A 42 2.86 -1.24 3.83
CA LEU A 42 1.93 -0.12 3.92
C LEU A 42 1.67 0.18 5.39
N LEU A 43 1.85 1.43 5.79
CA LEU A 43 1.54 1.98 7.11
C LEU A 43 0.46 3.04 6.95
N ASP A 44 -0.62 2.91 7.70
CA ASP A 44 -1.79 3.78 7.58
C ASP A 44 -2.17 4.32 8.97
N VAL A 45 -2.46 5.61 9.03
CA VAL A 45 -2.84 6.29 10.27
C VAL A 45 -4.26 5.91 10.65
N ASP A 46 -4.40 5.25 11.79
CA ASP A 46 -5.71 4.79 12.25
C ASP A 46 -6.63 5.98 12.59
N ARG A 47 -7.86 5.91 12.06
CA ARG A 47 -8.91 6.91 12.32
C ARG A 47 -8.56 8.34 11.90
N PHE A 48 -7.65 8.52 10.92
CA PHE A 48 -7.22 9.84 10.45
C PHE A 48 -8.40 10.73 10.01
N ALA A 49 -9.40 10.17 9.31
CA ALA A 49 -10.60 10.92 8.93
C ALA A 49 -11.38 11.48 10.13
N SER A 50 -11.37 10.79 11.29
CA SER A 50 -11.99 11.28 12.51
C SER A 50 -11.19 12.44 13.11
N PHE A 51 -9.86 12.40 13.00
CA PHE A 51 -8.98 13.50 13.41
C PHE A 51 -9.25 14.75 12.56
N ASP A 52 -9.30 14.63 11.23
CA ASP A 52 -9.62 15.72 10.32
C ASP A 52 -11.00 16.33 10.60
N HIS A 53 -11.98 15.46 10.88
CA HIS A 53 -13.33 15.92 11.21
C HIS A 53 -13.36 16.72 12.53
N GLN A 54 -12.55 16.33 13.49
CA GLN A 54 -12.51 16.98 14.82
C GLN A 54 -11.69 18.26 14.83
N TYR A 55 -10.52 18.29 14.15
CA TYR A 55 -9.54 19.38 14.28
C TYR A 55 -9.32 20.17 12.98
N GLY A 56 -9.97 19.77 11.90
CA GLY A 56 -9.85 20.42 10.60
C GLY A 56 -8.70 19.88 9.74
N ILE A 57 -8.80 20.14 8.44
CA ILE A 57 -7.85 19.64 7.42
C ILE A 57 -6.44 20.19 7.68
N GLU A 58 -6.30 21.46 8.06
CA GLU A 58 -4.99 22.08 8.33
C GLU A 58 -4.26 21.38 9.48
N ALA A 59 -4.98 21.00 10.53
CA ALA A 59 -4.43 20.23 11.64
C ALA A 59 -4.04 18.81 11.21
N GLY A 60 -4.84 18.17 10.35
CA GLY A 60 -4.52 16.88 9.73
C GLY A 60 -3.26 16.94 8.89
N ASP A 61 -3.10 17.97 8.06
CA ASP A 61 -1.91 18.18 7.25
C ASP A 61 -0.66 18.40 8.13
N ALA A 62 -0.78 19.21 9.18
CA ALA A 62 0.31 19.39 10.14
C ALA A 62 0.70 18.08 10.83
N LEU A 63 -0.29 17.27 11.23
CA LEU A 63 -0.08 15.94 11.81
C LEU A 63 0.66 15.00 10.84
N LEU A 64 0.25 14.96 9.57
CA LEU A 64 0.92 14.14 8.53
C LEU A 64 2.38 14.57 8.34
N GLY A 65 2.68 15.87 8.38
CA GLY A 65 4.06 16.37 8.34
C GLY A 65 4.91 15.92 9.53
N LEU A 66 4.33 15.88 10.74
CA LEU A 66 4.99 15.34 11.94
C LEU A 66 5.22 13.82 11.82
N ILE A 67 4.20 13.08 11.38
CA ILE A 67 4.30 11.63 11.16
C ILE A 67 5.38 11.31 10.14
N ALA A 68 5.45 12.04 9.03
CA ALA A 68 6.47 11.83 7.99
C ALA A 68 7.90 11.99 8.53
N LYS A 69 8.15 13.01 9.34
CA LYS A 69 9.45 13.22 10.02
C LYS A 69 9.81 12.06 10.96
N GLU A 70 8.84 11.59 11.74
CA GLU A 70 9.04 10.45 12.64
C GLU A 70 9.30 9.16 11.90
N LEU A 71 8.59 8.91 10.80
CA LEU A 71 8.81 7.76 9.93
C LEU A 71 10.20 7.82 9.29
N GLN A 72 10.63 8.99 8.79
CA GLN A 72 11.99 9.16 8.23
C GLN A 72 13.08 8.84 9.26
N ALA A 73 12.88 9.21 10.51
CA ALA A 73 13.84 8.93 11.59
C ALA A 73 13.82 7.46 12.05
N ALA A 74 12.73 6.73 11.76
CA ALA A 74 12.54 5.36 12.23
C ALA A 74 12.83 4.29 11.16
N VAL A 75 12.66 4.64 9.89
CA VAL A 75 12.88 3.73 8.75
C VAL A 75 14.39 3.55 8.53
N PRO A 76 14.88 2.29 8.29
CA PRO A 76 16.28 2.05 7.98
C PRO A 76 16.77 2.81 6.74
N GLU A 77 18.02 3.27 6.71
CA GLU A 77 18.61 4.00 5.57
C GLU A 77 18.54 3.24 4.25
N SER A 78 18.59 1.89 4.31
CA SER A 78 18.48 1.03 3.12
C SER A 78 17.05 0.94 2.56
N ALA A 79 16.05 1.41 3.28
CA ALA A 79 14.66 1.38 2.85
C ALA A 79 14.25 2.71 2.22
N VAL A 80 13.24 2.66 1.36
CA VAL A 80 12.66 3.85 0.72
C VAL A 80 11.31 4.12 1.35
N LEU A 81 11.10 5.35 1.82
CA LEU A 81 9.84 5.82 2.39
C LEU A 81 9.12 6.76 1.43
N ALA A 82 7.82 6.59 1.29
CA ALA A 82 6.98 7.41 0.44
C ALA A 82 5.61 7.68 1.06
N ARG A 83 4.96 8.76 0.65
CA ARG A 83 3.53 8.98 0.88
C ARG A 83 2.74 8.34 -0.26
N TYR A 84 2.07 7.25 0.03
CA TYR A 84 1.35 6.47 -0.98
C TYR A 84 -0.06 7.00 -1.27
N SER A 85 -0.76 7.42 -0.23
CA SER A 85 -2.07 8.08 -0.34
C SER A 85 -2.23 9.13 0.78
N ARG A 86 -3.45 9.61 1.00
CA ARG A 86 -3.72 10.69 1.95
C ARG A 86 -3.06 10.50 3.31
N ASP A 87 -3.28 9.34 3.92
CA ASP A 87 -2.86 8.96 5.28
C ASP A 87 -2.08 7.64 5.33
N THR A 88 -1.72 7.11 4.14
CA THR A 88 -0.98 5.86 3.99
C THR A 88 0.43 6.12 3.49
N PHE A 89 1.41 5.53 4.14
CA PHE A 89 2.82 5.56 3.78
C PHE A 89 3.26 4.17 3.27
N LEU A 90 4.18 4.15 2.31
CA LEU A 90 4.77 2.93 1.77
C LEU A 90 6.26 2.90 2.10
N VAL A 91 6.71 1.80 2.69
CA VAL A 91 8.12 1.49 2.91
C VAL A 91 8.52 0.37 1.96
N ILE A 92 9.56 0.59 1.17
CA ILE A 92 10.18 -0.41 0.30
C ILE A 92 11.46 -0.88 0.98
N SER A 93 11.65 -2.18 1.12
CA SER A 93 12.78 -2.82 1.79
C SER A 93 13.48 -3.79 0.85
N PRO A 94 14.39 -3.32 -0.05
CA PRO A 94 15.15 -4.19 -0.95
C PRO A 94 16.06 -5.14 -0.18
N GLY A 95 16.16 -6.40 -0.62
CA GLY A 95 16.97 -7.43 -0.01
C GLY A 95 16.50 -7.88 1.38
N LYS A 96 15.29 -7.50 1.81
CA LYS A 96 14.73 -7.86 3.10
C LYS A 96 13.59 -8.85 2.95
N SER A 97 13.55 -9.84 3.83
CA SER A 97 12.46 -10.80 3.93
C SER A 97 11.19 -10.15 4.48
N ALA A 98 10.05 -10.86 4.31
CA ALA A 98 8.79 -10.43 4.91
C ALA A 98 8.87 -10.31 6.43
N ASP A 99 9.56 -11.26 7.09
CA ASP A 99 9.70 -11.28 8.57
C ASP A 99 10.54 -10.10 9.07
N GLU A 100 11.68 -9.79 8.42
CA GLU A 100 12.49 -8.62 8.78
C GLU A 100 11.69 -7.32 8.60
N THR A 101 10.97 -7.21 7.49
CA THR A 101 10.14 -6.03 7.19
C THR A 101 8.97 -5.93 8.17
N PHE A 102 8.34 -7.04 8.54
CA PHE A 102 7.29 -7.06 9.55
C PHE A 102 7.80 -6.57 10.92
N LEU A 103 8.92 -7.11 11.39
CA LEU A 103 9.51 -6.70 12.66
C LEU A 103 9.87 -5.21 12.68
N ASN A 104 10.42 -4.70 11.57
CA ASN A 104 10.71 -3.27 11.45
C ASN A 104 9.42 -2.45 11.44
N THR A 105 8.39 -2.88 10.73
CA THR A 105 7.08 -2.21 10.69
C THR A 105 6.43 -2.17 12.06
N GLU A 106 6.47 -3.27 12.83
CA GLU A 106 5.97 -3.31 14.21
C GLU A 106 6.75 -2.36 15.14
N ARG A 107 8.08 -2.30 15.02
CA ARG A 107 8.89 -1.34 15.80
C ARG A 107 8.52 0.11 15.48
N ILE A 108 8.35 0.42 14.20
CA ILE A 108 7.95 1.76 13.76
C ILE A 108 6.57 2.08 14.33
N ARG A 109 5.61 1.18 14.16
CA ARG A 109 4.24 1.34 14.62
C ARG A 109 4.17 1.56 16.14
N ALA A 110 4.85 0.69 16.91
CA ALA A 110 4.83 0.75 18.37
C ALA A 110 5.36 2.08 18.94
N ARG A 111 6.27 2.76 18.20
CA ARG A 111 6.74 4.10 18.60
C ARG A 111 5.63 5.14 18.59
N PHE A 112 4.62 4.98 17.73
CA PHE A 112 3.49 5.91 17.68
C PHE A 112 2.45 5.64 18.77
N ASP A 113 2.33 4.42 19.27
CA ASP A 113 1.36 4.08 20.33
C ASP A 113 1.61 4.87 21.61
N GLU A 114 2.90 5.14 21.91
CA GLU A 114 3.31 5.84 23.12
C GLU A 114 3.64 7.33 22.87
N LYS A 115 3.70 7.73 21.59
CA LYS A 115 4.16 9.07 21.23
C LYS A 115 3.04 10.10 21.32
N VAL A 116 3.30 11.13 22.09
CA VAL A 116 2.49 12.35 22.13
C VAL A 116 3.13 13.38 21.22
N MET A 117 2.35 13.90 20.27
CA MET A 117 2.77 14.93 19.31
C MET A 117 2.09 16.26 19.64
N PRO A 118 2.80 17.19 20.30
CA PRO A 118 2.26 18.52 20.56
C PRO A 118 2.14 19.29 19.24
N MET A 119 0.98 19.88 18.99
CA MET A 119 0.72 20.65 17.78
C MET A 119 -0.30 21.76 18.02
N GLN A 120 -0.31 22.77 17.13
CA GLN A 120 -1.28 23.85 17.15
C GLN A 120 -2.45 23.51 16.22
N THR A 121 -3.65 23.84 16.67
CA THR A 121 -4.87 23.80 15.88
C THR A 121 -5.55 25.17 15.89
N HIS A 122 -6.62 25.34 15.11
CA HIS A 122 -7.42 26.57 15.15
C HIS A 122 -7.96 26.87 16.56
N ASP A 123 -8.35 25.83 17.28
CA ASP A 123 -8.93 25.95 18.63
C ASP A 123 -7.88 25.96 19.76
N GLY A 124 -6.60 25.99 19.41
CA GLY A 124 -5.49 26.05 20.35
C GLY A 124 -4.57 24.84 20.31
N PRO A 125 -3.63 24.75 21.28
CA PRO A 125 -2.67 23.65 21.35
C PRO A 125 -3.35 22.34 21.74
N ILE A 126 -2.98 21.24 21.07
CA ILE A 126 -3.38 19.88 21.44
C ILE A 126 -2.18 18.95 21.53
N ASN A 127 -2.36 17.86 22.20
CA ASN A 127 -1.45 16.73 22.22
C ASN A 127 -2.06 15.59 21.41
N ALA A 128 -1.68 15.49 20.14
CA ALA A 128 -2.18 14.42 19.28
C ALA A 128 -1.53 13.09 19.65
N GLN A 129 -2.34 12.06 19.77
CA GLN A 129 -1.91 10.68 19.95
C GLN A 129 -2.60 9.83 18.90
N ILE A 130 -1.81 9.08 18.15
CA ILE A 130 -2.30 8.26 17.04
C ILE A 130 -1.79 6.84 17.16
N THR A 131 -2.48 5.91 16.52
CA THR A 131 -1.95 4.59 16.22
C THR A 131 -1.85 4.40 14.72
N MET A 132 -1.08 3.41 14.31
CA MET A 132 -0.96 3.02 12.90
C MET A 132 -1.25 1.54 12.72
N SER A 133 -1.78 1.19 11.57
CA SER A 133 -1.91 -0.21 11.12
C SER A 133 -0.96 -0.47 9.98
N GLY A 134 -0.39 -1.68 9.92
CA GLY A 134 0.58 -2.08 8.90
C GLY A 134 0.14 -3.31 8.10
N GLY A 135 0.52 -3.34 6.81
CA GLY A 135 0.36 -4.52 5.96
C GLY A 135 1.64 -4.81 5.19
N VAL A 136 2.19 -6.02 5.33
CA VAL A 136 3.48 -6.43 4.76
C VAL A 136 3.28 -7.51 3.70
N ALA A 137 3.96 -7.34 2.56
CA ALA A 137 4.03 -8.34 1.49
C ALA A 137 5.46 -8.45 0.95
N SER A 138 5.80 -9.59 0.32
CA SER A 138 7.11 -9.82 -0.28
C SER A 138 7.02 -10.45 -1.66
N TYR A 139 8.01 -10.15 -2.48
CA TYR A 139 8.26 -10.68 -3.81
C TYR A 139 9.62 -11.45 -3.79
N PRO A 140 9.76 -12.60 -4.43
CA PRO A 140 8.74 -13.29 -5.24
C PRO A 140 7.84 -14.25 -4.44
N ALA A 141 7.99 -14.34 -3.12
CA ALA A 141 7.32 -15.36 -2.31
C ALA A 141 5.79 -15.33 -2.36
N LEU A 142 5.19 -14.13 -2.47
CA LEU A 142 3.74 -13.92 -2.39
C LEU A 142 3.20 -13.04 -3.52
N ALA A 143 4.00 -12.75 -4.54
CA ALA A 143 3.58 -11.93 -5.67
C ALA A 143 4.36 -12.31 -6.93
N ASP A 144 3.73 -12.22 -8.09
CA ASP A 144 4.32 -12.48 -9.40
C ASP A 144 4.78 -11.18 -10.10
N ASN A 145 4.32 -10.02 -9.62
CA ASN A 145 4.64 -8.70 -10.16
C ASN A 145 4.40 -7.59 -9.13
N GLU A 146 4.78 -6.34 -9.50
CA GLU A 146 4.66 -5.16 -8.64
C GLU A 146 3.23 -4.84 -8.22
N ARG A 147 2.25 -5.03 -9.11
CA ARG A 147 0.84 -4.76 -8.82
C ARG A 147 0.30 -5.73 -7.77
N GLU A 148 0.63 -7.00 -7.93
CA GLU A 148 0.23 -8.04 -6.98
C GLU A 148 0.92 -7.85 -5.63
N LEU A 149 2.19 -7.45 -5.61
CA LEU A 149 2.91 -7.13 -4.39
C LEU A 149 2.20 -6.03 -3.58
N ILE A 150 1.83 -4.93 -4.24
CA ILE A 150 1.11 -3.82 -3.61
C ILE A 150 -0.31 -4.24 -3.20
N ARG A 151 -1.03 -4.99 -4.04
CA ARG A 151 -2.36 -5.53 -3.71
C ARG A 151 -2.32 -6.39 -2.45
N ASN A 152 -1.33 -7.28 -2.35
CA ASN A 152 -1.17 -8.17 -1.20
C ASN A 152 -0.82 -7.40 0.08
N ALA A 153 -0.03 -6.33 -0.01
CA ALA A 153 0.21 -5.42 1.10
C ALA A 153 -1.08 -4.71 1.56
N HIS A 154 -1.93 -4.26 0.61
CA HIS A 154 -3.24 -3.69 0.93
C HIS A 154 -4.18 -4.70 1.61
N ALA A 155 -4.24 -5.94 1.12
CA ALA A 155 -5.04 -7.00 1.73
C ALA A 155 -4.58 -7.29 3.16
N ALA A 156 -3.27 -7.28 3.40
CA ALA A 156 -2.69 -7.40 4.74
C ALA A 156 -3.07 -6.22 5.64
N LEU A 157 -2.94 -4.99 5.15
CA LEU A 157 -3.34 -3.77 5.87
C LEU A 157 -4.83 -3.80 6.23
N PHE A 158 -5.69 -4.21 5.30
CA PHE A 158 -7.11 -4.37 5.57
C PHE A 158 -7.37 -5.37 6.71
N ARG A 159 -6.66 -6.51 6.75
CA ARG A 159 -6.76 -7.47 7.88
C ARG A 159 -6.28 -6.86 9.20
N ALA A 160 -5.21 -6.07 9.19
CA ALA A 160 -4.76 -5.36 10.38
C ALA A 160 -5.86 -4.43 10.91
N LYS A 161 -6.48 -3.64 10.02
CA LYS A 161 -7.56 -2.70 10.38
C LYS A 161 -8.81 -3.41 10.88
N THR A 162 -9.26 -4.47 10.24
CA THR A 162 -10.44 -5.26 10.64
C THR A 162 -10.20 -6.10 11.89
N GLY A 163 -8.94 -6.52 12.11
CA GLY A 163 -8.52 -7.26 13.30
C GLY A 163 -8.38 -6.42 14.58
N GLY A 164 -8.72 -5.13 14.56
CA GLY A 164 -8.71 -4.25 15.74
C GLY A 164 -7.79 -3.05 15.63
N ARG A 165 -7.10 -2.84 14.50
CA ARG A 165 -6.12 -1.76 14.29
C ARG A 165 -4.88 -1.86 15.18
N ALA A 166 -4.03 -0.84 15.17
CA ALA A 166 -2.82 -0.76 15.99
C ALA A 166 -1.97 -2.06 15.93
N ARG A 167 -1.79 -2.62 14.75
CA ARG A 167 -1.06 -3.87 14.48
C ARG A 167 -0.57 -3.95 13.05
N THR A 168 0.37 -4.83 12.81
CA THR A 168 0.79 -5.24 11.46
C THR A 168 0.24 -6.63 11.13
N ALA A 169 -0.08 -6.87 9.87
CA ALA A 169 -0.42 -8.17 9.34
C ALA A 169 0.46 -8.54 8.15
N PHE A 170 0.75 -9.82 7.98
CA PHE A 170 1.40 -10.34 6.78
C PHE A 170 0.40 -10.48 5.63
N ALA A 171 0.88 -10.34 4.40
CA ALA A 171 0.19 -10.91 3.27
C ALA A 171 0.14 -12.43 3.44
N GLN A 172 -1.01 -12.98 3.13
CA GLN A 172 -1.22 -14.42 3.11
C GLN A 172 -1.42 -14.85 1.66
N PRO A 173 -0.99 -16.04 1.28
CA PRO A 173 -1.41 -16.59 0.00
C PRO A 173 -2.92 -16.49 -0.10
N GLU A 174 -3.44 -15.88 -1.15
CA GLU A 174 -4.88 -15.89 -1.37
C GLU A 174 -5.35 -17.34 -1.42
N ARG A 175 -6.32 -17.67 -0.57
CA ARG A 175 -7.00 -18.96 -0.66
C ARG A 175 -7.82 -18.93 -1.94
N LEU A 176 -7.22 -19.45 -3.02
CA LEU A 176 -7.87 -19.48 -4.31
C LEU A 176 -9.07 -20.41 -4.25
N GLU A 177 -10.26 -19.88 -4.44
CA GLU A 177 -11.45 -20.68 -4.63
C GLU A 177 -11.63 -20.97 -6.12
N PRO A 178 -11.73 -22.24 -6.53
CA PRO A 178 -11.91 -22.58 -7.93
C PRO A 178 -13.29 -22.11 -8.41
N LYS A 179 -13.30 -21.35 -9.51
CA LYS A 179 -14.51 -20.95 -10.20
C LYS A 179 -14.44 -21.35 -11.66
N THR A 180 -15.43 -22.11 -12.12
CA THR A 180 -15.50 -22.53 -13.54
C THR A 180 -16.19 -21.45 -14.35
N ILE A 181 -15.50 -20.99 -15.40
CA ILE A 181 -16.03 -20.02 -16.36
C ILE A 181 -15.81 -20.60 -17.76
N HIS A 182 -16.80 -20.42 -18.64
CA HIS A 182 -16.71 -20.84 -20.03
C HIS A 182 -16.33 -19.66 -20.93
N PHE A 183 -15.27 -19.83 -21.71
CA PHE A 183 -14.80 -18.85 -22.67
C PHE A 183 -15.04 -19.33 -24.11
N ALA A 184 -15.30 -18.40 -25.02
CA ALA A 184 -15.30 -18.71 -26.42
C ALA A 184 -13.88 -19.11 -26.91
N PRO A 185 -13.74 -20.05 -27.86
CA PRO A 185 -12.41 -20.49 -28.35
C PRO A 185 -11.50 -19.36 -28.81
N GLY A 186 -12.07 -18.29 -29.41
CA GLY A 186 -11.31 -17.12 -29.82
C GLY A 186 -10.80 -16.27 -28.68
N GLN A 187 -11.46 -16.30 -27.52
CA GLN A 187 -10.98 -15.61 -26.30
C GLN A 187 -9.78 -16.35 -25.71
N LEU A 188 -9.86 -17.69 -25.60
CA LEU A 188 -8.77 -18.50 -25.08
C LEU A 188 -7.51 -18.39 -25.95
N ARG A 189 -7.65 -18.37 -27.28
CA ARG A 189 -6.50 -18.18 -28.18
C ARG A 189 -5.81 -16.84 -27.93
N ARG A 190 -6.56 -15.72 -27.89
CA ARG A 190 -6.01 -14.39 -27.64
C ARG A 190 -5.39 -14.27 -26.25
N LEU A 191 -5.99 -14.93 -25.26
CA LEU A 191 -5.43 -14.98 -23.90
C LEU A 191 -4.08 -15.70 -23.88
N GLY A 192 -3.97 -16.87 -24.54
CA GLY A 192 -2.71 -17.61 -24.65
C GLY A 192 -1.63 -16.84 -25.43
N GLU A 193 -2.00 -16.13 -26.51
CA GLU A 193 -1.08 -15.24 -27.23
C GLU A 193 -0.55 -14.12 -26.30
N LEU A 194 -1.42 -13.48 -25.53
CA LEU A 194 -1.05 -12.44 -24.58
C LEU A 194 -0.17 -13.00 -23.43
N ALA A 195 -0.50 -14.16 -22.91
CA ALA A 195 0.28 -14.86 -21.90
C ALA A 195 1.72 -15.13 -22.38
N HIS A 196 1.86 -15.62 -23.61
CA HIS A 196 3.16 -15.85 -24.23
C HIS A 196 3.95 -14.55 -24.43
N MET A 197 3.31 -13.49 -24.92
CA MET A 197 3.95 -12.18 -25.13
C MET A 197 4.43 -11.52 -23.85
N THR A 198 3.71 -11.74 -22.74
CA THR A 198 3.99 -11.09 -21.44
C THR A 198 4.79 -11.97 -20.48
N GLY A 199 5.07 -13.23 -20.83
CA GLY A 199 5.71 -14.20 -19.96
C GLY A 199 4.86 -14.57 -18.72
N ARG A 200 3.54 -14.41 -18.80
CA ARG A 200 2.59 -14.61 -17.69
C ARG A 200 1.68 -15.81 -17.96
N THR A 201 0.99 -16.29 -16.91
CA THR A 201 0.00 -17.36 -17.05
C THR A 201 -1.38 -16.81 -17.40
N ASP A 202 -2.21 -17.58 -18.10
CA ASP A 202 -3.61 -17.26 -18.39
C ASP A 202 -4.38 -16.90 -17.12
N ALA A 203 -4.18 -17.68 -16.05
CA ALA A 203 -4.82 -17.46 -14.77
C ALA A 203 -4.42 -16.11 -14.11
N SER A 204 -3.16 -15.71 -14.26
CA SER A 204 -2.69 -14.40 -13.75
C SER A 204 -3.34 -13.24 -14.50
N LEU A 205 -3.43 -13.35 -15.83
CA LEU A 205 -4.07 -12.33 -16.67
C LEU A 205 -5.58 -12.21 -16.42
N ILE A 206 -6.27 -13.33 -16.19
CA ILE A 206 -7.70 -13.33 -15.86
C ILE A 206 -7.94 -12.70 -14.51
N ARG A 207 -7.10 -12.98 -13.49
CA ARG A 207 -7.23 -12.34 -12.16
C ARG A 207 -7.01 -10.83 -12.25
N GLU A 208 -5.99 -10.38 -12.97
CA GLU A 208 -5.76 -8.95 -13.19
C GLU A 208 -6.96 -8.27 -13.87
N ALA A 209 -7.50 -8.87 -14.93
CA ALA A 209 -8.68 -8.34 -15.60
C ALA A 209 -9.91 -8.27 -14.67
N LEU A 210 -10.07 -9.24 -13.77
CA LEU A 210 -11.13 -9.22 -12.75
C LEU A 210 -10.92 -8.11 -11.73
N ASP A 211 -9.69 -7.92 -11.26
CA ASP A 211 -9.33 -6.84 -10.31
C ASP A 211 -9.57 -5.47 -10.93
N ASP A 212 -9.15 -5.26 -12.19
CA ASP A 212 -9.39 -4.01 -12.93
C ASP A 212 -10.89 -3.73 -13.10
N LEU A 213 -11.68 -4.76 -13.40
CA LEU A 213 -13.13 -4.66 -13.50
C LEU A 213 -13.76 -4.28 -12.16
N LEU A 214 -13.36 -4.95 -11.09
CA LEU A 214 -13.86 -4.66 -9.75
C LEU A 214 -13.48 -3.24 -9.31
N ALA A 215 -12.24 -2.82 -9.52
CA ALA A 215 -11.77 -1.47 -9.21
C ALA A 215 -12.60 -0.41 -9.95
N LYS A 216 -12.91 -0.62 -11.23
CA LYS A 216 -13.74 0.28 -12.03
C LYS A 216 -15.14 0.47 -11.43
N TYR A 217 -15.84 -0.62 -11.12
CA TYR A 217 -17.20 -0.55 -10.63
C TYR A 217 -17.32 -0.18 -9.14
N TYR A 218 -16.32 -0.48 -8.32
CA TYR A 218 -16.30 -0.02 -6.93
C TYR A 218 -15.98 1.48 -6.82
N SER A 219 -15.11 2.02 -7.68
CA SER A 219 -14.85 3.47 -7.71
C SER A 219 -16.07 4.27 -8.15
N GLU A 220 -16.86 3.76 -9.11
CA GLU A 220 -18.09 4.39 -9.55
C GLU A 220 -19.18 4.42 -8.44
N ARG A 221 -19.22 3.43 -7.55
CA ARG A 221 -20.17 3.38 -6.43
C ARG A 221 -19.82 4.33 -5.29
N VAL A 222 -18.55 4.67 -5.11
CA VAL A 222 -18.10 5.62 -4.07
C VAL A 222 -18.36 7.07 -4.49
N HIS A 223 -18.51 7.34 -5.79
CA HIS A 223 -18.75 8.68 -6.35
C HIS A 223 -20.15 8.87 -6.97
N GLY A 224 -20.99 7.87 -6.97
CA GLY A 224 -22.35 7.91 -7.52
C GLY A 224 -23.39 8.08 -6.44
N SER A 225 -24.25 9.05 -6.63
CA SER A 225 -25.43 9.45 -5.82
C SER A 225 -26.30 8.28 -5.31
N PRO A 226 -27.05 8.48 -4.21
CA PRO A 226 -27.97 7.48 -3.68
C PRO A 226 -29.05 7.15 -4.73
N ARG A 227 -29.43 5.87 -4.78
CA ARG A 227 -30.60 5.45 -5.55
C ARG A 227 -31.83 6.21 -5.06
N PRO A 228 -32.70 6.74 -5.94
CA PRO A 228 -34.03 7.06 -5.54
C PRO A 228 -34.79 5.74 -5.29
N ASP A 229 -35.42 5.69 -4.15
CA ASP A 229 -36.52 4.89 -3.68
C ASP A 229 -36.82 3.50 -4.27
N ASP A 230 -36.75 2.51 -3.35
CA ASP A 230 -37.83 1.53 -3.15
C ASP A 230 -38.09 1.39 -1.65
#